data_1d9ea57bce50847bce8e20fefa5daeca
#
_entry.id   1d9ea57bce50847bce8e20fefa5daeca
#
_cell.length_a   1.000
_cell.length_b   1.000
_cell.length_c   1.000
_cell.angle_alpha   90.00
_cell.angle_beta   90.00
_cell.angle_gamma   90.00
#
_symmetry.space_group_name_H-M   'P 1'
#
loop_
_entity.id
_entity.type
_entity.pdbx_description
1 polymer ?
#
loop_
_entity_poly.entity_id
_entity_poly.type
_entity_poly.pdbx_seq_one_letter_code
_entity_poly.pdbx_strand_id
1 'polypeptide(L)'
;MTTITYLAIFALAVYSFIINKSRAVSLAKFSNLHSQPYYHGIYSAVFMFLPAITLLILWTSIQNILTNLTIKDYFGDINDPGLVKFYINSVIDYSSGVSTRVIEHSGFLPAVERYSSLTYTNSILKIIVAIGLSVTLLRLSMKTVTVEFKAREYVERLFVMLMKLSSIMAIVVTVGIVLSLLFETLRFFSMINIFDFLFGLQWSPQTAIRADQVASSGSFGAIPVFVGTILISLIAMLVAVPIGLYSAIYLSQYAPYKVRTFAKPIIEILAGIPTVVYGFFAVITVAPFFRDLGDKIAPGALSGESAIIAGTVMGIMIIPFITSLTDDAMNAVPSSLKEGSLAMGATVSETTKQVIIPASFHGIVASFLLAFSRAIGETMIVVMAAGFAANLTLNPFESVTTVTVQIVGLLTGDQEFDSAKTLSAFALAFVLFFLTLILNVIALNMVKKYRDLYE
;
A
#
# COMPACT_ATOMS: atom_id res chain seq x y z
N MET A 1 -4.93 26.61 -16.87
CA MET A 1 -3.95 27.63 -16.38
C MET A 1 -3.02 27.09 -15.29
N THR A 2 -3.50 26.39 -14.29
CA THR A 2 -2.66 25.83 -13.20
C THR A 2 -1.52 24.92 -13.68
N THR A 3 -1.78 23.99 -14.60
CA THR A 3 -0.77 23.06 -15.15
C THR A 3 0.38 23.82 -15.84
N ILE A 4 0.07 24.86 -16.59
CA ILE A 4 1.07 25.69 -17.27
C ILE A 4 1.97 26.40 -16.25
N THR A 5 1.39 26.87 -15.13
CA THR A 5 2.17 27.50 -14.05
C THR A 5 3.15 26.55 -13.39
N TYR A 6 2.73 25.30 -13.12
CA TYR A 6 3.63 24.27 -12.59
C TYR A 6 4.78 23.96 -13.55
N LEU A 7 4.47 23.82 -14.84
CA LEU A 7 5.49 23.61 -15.87
C LEU A 7 6.46 24.78 -15.98
N ALA A 8 5.96 26.03 -15.91
CA ALA A 8 6.79 27.22 -15.95
C ALA A 8 7.76 27.30 -14.74
N ILE A 9 7.27 26.99 -13.53
CA ILE A 9 8.11 26.96 -12.33
C ILE A 9 9.14 25.83 -12.42
N PHE A 10 8.76 24.66 -12.93
CA PHE A 10 9.69 23.56 -13.15
C PHE A 10 10.77 23.92 -14.19
N ALA A 11 10.38 24.53 -15.29
CA ALA A 11 11.33 25.02 -16.30
C ALA A 11 12.30 26.05 -15.72
N LEU A 12 11.80 26.98 -14.90
CA LEU A 12 12.64 27.96 -14.18
C LEU A 12 13.59 27.27 -13.17
N ALA A 13 13.16 26.16 -12.54
CA ALA A 13 14.01 25.38 -11.64
C ALA A 13 15.15 24.70 -12.39
N VAL A 14 14.87 24.10 -13.53
CA VAL A 14 15.89 23.51 -14.40
C VAL A 14 16.85 24.58 -14.91
N TYR A 15 16.32 25.72 -15.32
CA TYR A 15 17.14 26.87 -15.73
C TYR A 15 18.04 27.37 -14.60
N SER A 16 17.49 27.49 -13.39
CA SER A 16 18.24 27.86 -12.17
C SER A 16 19.39 26.88 -11.90
N PHE A 17 19.12 25.58 -12.01
CA PHE A 17 20.13 24.53 -11.88
C PHE A 17 21.28 24.72 -12.88
N ILE A 18 20.95 24.89 -14.18
CA ILE A 18 21.94 24.99 -15.25
C ILE A 18 22.82 26.21 -15.06
N ILE A 19 22.23 27.39 -14.82
CA ILE A 19 22.98 28.65 -14.67
C ILE A 19 23.91 28.58 -13.45
N ASN A 20 23.41 28.16 -12.29
CA ASN A 20 24.20 28.19 -11.07
C ASN A 20 25.27 27.09 -11.06
N LYS A 21 25.00 25.94 -11.69
CA LYS A 21 26.02 24.91 -11.94
C LYS A 21 27.13 25.46 -12.87
N SER A 22 26.76 26.07 -13.98
CA SER A 22 27.73 26.67 -14.95
C SER A 22 28.57 27.75 -14.28
N ARG A 23 27.94 28.62 -13.49
CA ARG A 23 28.66 29.68 -12.72
C ARG A 23 29.63 29.06 -11.70
N ALA A 24 29.22 28.03 -10.97
CA ALA A 24 30.09 27.32 -10.04
C ALA A 24 31.27 26.63 -10.79
N VAL A 25 31.04 26.05 -11.95
CA VAL A 25 32.12 25.49 -12.81
C VAL A 25 33.11 26.57 -13.24
N SER A 26 32.65 27.77 -13.61
CA SER A 26 33.52 28.88 -13.97
C SER A 26 34.39 29.36 -12.77
N LEU A 27 33.81 29.41 -11.59
CA LEU A 27 34.54 29.75 -10.35
C LEU A 27 35.57 28.67 -9.96
N ALA A 28 35.21 27.39 -10.17
CA ALA A 28 36.11 26.24 -9.90
C ALA A 28 37.40 26.23 -10.72
N LYS A 29 37.43 26.95 -11.86
CA LYS A 29 38.64 27.10 -12.68
C LYS A 29 39.70 27.98 -12.03
N PHE A 30 39.30 28.91 -11.14
CA PHE A 30 40.15 29.92 -10.54
C PHE A 30 40.38 29.69 -9.04
N SER A 31 39.56 28.85 -8.37
CA SER A 31 39.64 28.64 -6.93
C SER A 31 39.05 27.25 -6.56
N ASN A 32 39.55 26.68 -5.47
CA ASN A 32 39.01 25.45 -4.92
C ASN A 32 37.66 25.74 -4.22
N LEU A 33 36.54 25.25 -4.82
CA LEU A 33 35.22 25.37 -4.21
C LEU A 33 35.07 24.41 -3.03
N HIS A 34 34.43 24.88 -1.95
CA HIS A 34 34.07 24.02 -0.81
C HIS A 34 33.14 22.85 -1.23
N SER A 35 32.19 23.11 -2.13
CA SER A 35 31.23 22.12 -2.61
C SER A 35 31.33 21.95 -4.13
N GLN A 36 31.09 20.73 -4.64
CA GLN A 36 31.09 20.47 -6.07
C GLN A 36 30.06 21.33 -6.81
N PRO A 37 30.32 21.75 -8.05
CA PRO A 37 29.41 22.60 -8.84
C PRO A 37 27.99 22.05 -8.99
N TYR A 38 27.83 20.72 -8.95
CA TYR A 38 26.54 20.05 -9.01
C TYR A 38 25.63 20.44 -7.83
N TYR A 39 26.20 20.49 -6.60
CA TYR A 39 25.43 20.89 -5.40
C TYR A 39 24.98 22.35 -5.43
N HIS A 40 25.74 23.25 -6.01
CA HIS A 40 25.29 24.64 -6.23
C HIS A 40 24.07 24.72 -7.17
N GLY A 41 24.05 23.90 -8.21
CA GLY A 41 22.90 23.78 -9.11
C GLY A 41 21.66 23.25 -8.40
N ILE A 42 21.80 22.13 -7.64
CA ILE A 42 20.69 21.53 -6.87
C ILE A 42 20.16 22.53 -5.82
N TYR A 43 21.06 23.13 -5.04
CA TYR A 43 20.69 24.13 -4.03
C TYR A 43 19.82 25.23 -4.63
N SER A 44 20.25 25.80 -5.75
CA SER A 44 19.56 26.90 -6.42
C SER A 44 18.20 26.47 -6.96
N ALA A 45 18.12 25.29 -7.59
CA ALA A 45 16.86 24.75 -8.09
C ALA A 45 15.85 24.52 -6.95
N VAL A 46 16.28 23.89 -5.87
CA VAL A 46 15.43 23.59 -4.72
C VAL A 46 15.02 24.83 -3.94
N PHE A 47 15.96 25.77 -3.74
CA PHE A 47 15.72 27.05 -3.05
C PHE A 47 14.65 27.90 -3.77
N MET A 48 14.56 27.79 -5.10
CA MET A 48 13.55 28.48 -5.88
C MET A 48 12.24 27.69 -5.98
N PHE A 49 12.34 26.37 -6.22
CA PHE A 49 11.20 25.51 -6.53
C PHE A 49 10.29 25.25 -5.32
N LEU A 50 10.89 24.91 -4.16
CA LEU A 50 10.14 24.56 -2.95
C LEU A 50 9.22 25.69 -2.46
N PRO A 51 9.70 26.92 -2.23
CA PRO A 51 8.82 28.00 -1.79
C PRO A 51 7.75 28.35 -2.82
N ALA A 52 8.06 28.29 -4.12
CA ALA A 52 7.10 28.58 -5.18
C ALA A 52 5.97 27.55 -5.23
N ILE A 53 6.28 26.27 -5.10
CA ILE A 53 5.26 25.20 -5.04
C ILE A 53 4.46 25.28 -3.76
N THR A 54 5.11 25.48 -2.61
CA THR A 54 4.43 25.63 -1.32
C THR A 54 3.43 26.78 -1.37
N LEU A 55 3.85 27.92 -1.93
CA LEU A 55 2.97 29.06 -2.15
C LEU A 55 1.75 28.70 -3.03
N LEU A 56 1.96 27.98 -4.13
CA LEU A 56 0.87 27.57 -5.02
C LEU A 56 -0.12 26.64 -4.32
N ILE A 57 0.35 25.67 -3.55
CA ILE A 57 -0.50 24.72 -2.81
C ILE A 57 -1.30 25.49 -1.75
N LEU A 58 -0.65 26.28 -0.93
CA LEU A 58 -1.32 27.09 0.10
C LEU A 58 -2.32 28.06 -0.50
N TRP A 59 -1.96 28.76 -1.58
CA TRP A 59 -2.86 29.68 -2.28
C TRP A 59 -4.11 28.99 -2.78
N THR A 60 -3.93 27.82 -3.44
CA THR A 60 -5.06 27.06 -3.99
C THR A 60 -6.00 26.58 -2.88
N SER A 61 -5.45 26.10 -1.76
CA SER A 61 -6.25 25.67 -0.60
C SER A 61 -7.00 26.82 0.04
N ILE A 62 -6.35 27.96 0.26
CA ILE A 62 -6.97 29.16 0.84
C ILE A 62 -8.00 29.74 -0.11
N GLN A 63 -7.70 29.81 -1.41
CA GLN A 63 -8.62 30.29 -2.43
C GLN A 63 -9.94 29.51 -2.41
N ASN A 64 -9.88 28.16 -2.37
CA ASN A 64 -11.07 27.33 -2.35
C ASN A 64 -11.93 27.60 -1.11
N ILE A 65 -11.30 27.74 0.06
CA ILE A 65 -12.01 28.05 1.31
C ILE A 65 -12.69 29.43 1.23
N LEU A 66 -11.95 30.47 0.83
CA LEU A 66 -12.47 31.85 0.76
C LEU A 66 -13.56 31.97 -0.30
N THR A 67 -13.41 31.33 -1.47
CA THR A 67 -14.39 31.38 -2.54
C THR A 67 -15.69 30.69 -2.09
N ASN A 68 -15.61 29.52 -1.44
CA ASN A 68 -16.78 28.83 -0.92
C ASN A 68 -17.51 29.64 0.17
N LEU A 69 -16.78 30.31 1.05
CA LEU A 69 -17.37 31.20 2.06
C LEU A 69 -18.09 32.37 1.41
N THR A 70 -17.47 33.02 0.41
CA THR A 70 -18.08 34.16 -0.30
C THR A 70 -19.34 33.74 -1.07
N ILE A 71 -19.37 32.53 -1.66
CA ILE A 71 -20.53 32.03 -2.39
C ILE A 71 -21.66 31.64 -1.43
N LYS A 72 -21.34 31.12 -0.26
CA LYS A 72 -22.31 30.76 0.77
C LYS A 72 -23.24 31.93 1.13
N ASP A 73 -22.73 33.15 1.10
CA ASP A 73 -23.52 34.35 1.46
C ASP A 73 -24.70 34.61 0.50
N TYR A 74 -24.61 34.12 -0.76
CA TYR A 74 -25.70 34.21 -1.73
C TYR A 74 -26.89 33.25 -1.47
N PHE A 75 -26.69 32.29 -0.54
CA PHE A 75 -27.66 31.27 -0.14
C PHE A 75 -27.99 31.36 1.36
N GLY A 76 -27.86 32.56 1.94
CA GLY A 76 -28.08 32.79 3.37
C GLY A 76 -29.54 32.64 3.84
N ASP A 77 -30.48 32.57 2.90
CA ASP A 77 -31.92 32.31 3.13
C ASP A 77 -32.22 30.81 3.33
N ILE A 78 -31.25 29.93 3.04
CA ILE A 78 -31.42 28.48 3.16
C ILE A 78 -30.86 28.00 4.50
N ASN A 79 -31.74 27.43 5.33
CA ASN A 79 -31.39 26.93 6.67
C ASN A 79 -30.77 25.52 6.66
N ASP A 80 -30.90 24.75 5.57
CA ASP A 80 -30.38 23.40 5.46
C ASP A 80 -28.91 23.41 4.94
N PRO A 81 -27.92 22.99 5.77
CA PRO A 81 -26.53 22.95 5.36
C PRO A 81 -26.25 22.02 4.16
N GLY A 82 -27.05 20.96 4.00
CA GLY A 82 -26.94 20.02 2.89
C GLY A 82 -27.32 20.67 1.55
N LEU A 83 -28.45 21.42 1.55
CA LEU A 83 -28.91 22.19 0.39
C LEU A 83 -27.91 23.29 0.03
N VAL A 84 -27.39 24.03 1.00
CA VAL A 84 -26.38 25.08 0.75
C VAL A 84 -25.16 24.48 0.06
N LYS A 85 -24.67 23.34 0.53
CA LYS A 85 -23.54 22.63 -0.09
C LYS A 85 -23.84 22.15 -1.51
N PHE A 86 -25.06 21.67 -1.75
CA PHE A 86 -25.53 21.30 -3.08
C PHE A 86 -25.54 22.51 -4.04
N TYR A 87 -26.02 23.67 -3.60
CA TYR A 87 -26.03 24.90 -4.40
C TYR A 87 -24.61 25.37 -4.71
N ILE A 88 -23.68 25.36 -3.73
CA ILE A 88 -22.27 25.72 -3.94
C ILE A 88 -21.63 24.81 -5.00
N ASN A 89 -21.81 23.49 -4.88
CA ASN A 89 -21.29 22.55 -5.87
C ASN A 89 -21.87 22.78 -7.26
N SER A 90 -23.17 23.06 -7.34
CA SER A 90 -23.83 23.34 -8.61
C SER A 90 -23.34 24.65 -9.27
N VAL A 91 -22.99 25.68 -8.48
CA VAL A 91 -22.33 26.90 -8.97
C VAL A 91 -20.97 26.59 -9.54
N ILE A 92 -20.19 25.74 -8.86
CA ILE A 92 -18.85 25.30 -9.31
C ILE A 92 -18.97 24.51 -10.63
N ASP A 93 -19.89 23.54 -10.69
CA ASP A 93 -20.08 22.68 -11.87
C ASP A 93 -20.57 23.49 -13.08
N TYR A 94 -21.49 24.42 -12.87
CA TYR A 94 -21.97 25.31 -13.93
C TYR A 94 -20.86 26.24 -14.44
N SER A 95 -20.09 26.86 -13.54
CA SER A 95 -19.01 27.78 -13.91
C SER A 95 -17.84 27.08 -14.58
N SER A 96 -17.61 25.80 -14.29
CA SER A 96 -16.56 24.96 -14.91
C SER A 96 -17.00 24.31 -16.22
N GLY A 97 -18.28 24.45 -16.60
CA GLY A 97 -18.84 23.85 -17.83
C GLY A 97 -19.15 22.35 -17.70
N VAL A 98 -19.09 21.78 -16.51
CA VAL A 98 -19.43 20.37 -16.25
C VAL A 98 -20.95 20.17 -16.32
N SER A 99 -21.73 21.17 -15.90
CA SER A 99 -23.19 21.15 -15.96
C SER A 99 -23.72 22.40 -16.64
N THR A 100 -24.78 22.25 -17.44
CA THR A 100 -25.55 23.37 -18.06
C THR A 100 -26.83 23.67 -17.31
N ARG A 101 -27.12 22.96 -16.20
CA ARG A 101 -28.37 23.09 -15.46
C ARG A 101 -28.36 24.32 -14.58
N VAL A 102 -29.25 25.25 -14.88
CA VAL A 102 -29.53 26.43 -14.05
C VAL A 102 -30.50 26.01 -12.96
N ILE A 103 -30.20 26.35 -11.72
CA ILE A 103 -31.10 26.10 -10.59
C ILE A 103 -31.98 27.32 -10.35
N GLU A 104 -33.29 27.12 -10.15
CA GLU A 104 -34.26 28.17 -9.86
C GLU A 104 -34.08 28.71 -8.43
N HIS A 105 -33.07 29.57 -8.27
CA HIS A 105 -32.83 30.32 -7.03
C HIS A 105 -32.29 31.71 -7.39
N SER A 106 -32.81 32.75 -6.74
CA SER A 106 -32.45 34.14 -7.05
C SER A 106 -30.95 34.44 -6.90
N GLY A 107 -30.28 33.78 -5.97
CA GLY A 107 -28.83 33.90 -5.72
C GLY A 107 -27.92 33.10 -6.65
N PHE A 108 -28.46 32.19 -7.49
CA PHE A 108 -27.64 31.26 -8.27
C PHE A 108 -26.80 31.96 -9.35
N LEU A 109 -27.40 32.71 -10.23
CA LEU A 109 -26.71 33.42 -11.32
C LEU A 109 -25.70 34.46 -10.81
N PRO A 110 -26.05 35.32 -9.83
CA PRO A 110 -25.07 36.21 -9.21
C PRO A 110 -23.89 35.48 -8.56
N ALA A 111 -24.16 34.34 -7.93
CA ALA A 111 -23.11 33.48 -7.35
C ALA A 111 -22.16 32.90 -8.42
N VAL A 112 -22.68 32.46 -9.57
CA VAL A 112 -21.91 31.98 -10.71
C VAL A 112 -21.00 33.07 -11.27
N GLU A 113 -21.56 34.27 -11.49
CA GLU A 113 -20.79 35.43 -12.00
C GLU A 113 -19.68 35.82 -11.02
N ARG A 114 -20.00 35.87 -9.72
CA ARG A 114 -19.02 36.17 -8.68
C ARG A 114 -17.92 35.10 -8.59
N TYR A 115 -18.31 33.81 -8.64
CA TYR A 115 -17.35 32.70 -8.63
C TYR A 115 -16.38 32.75 -9.81
N SER A 116 -16.89 32.95 -11.03
CA SER A 116 -16.08 33.00 -12.23
C SER A 116 -15.11 34.20 -12.21
N SER A 117 -15.57 35.38 -11.80
CA SER A 117 -14.75 36.58 -11.63
C SER A 117 -13.65 36.39 -10.59
N LEU A 118 -13.99 35.86 -9.40
CA LEU A 118 -13.01 35.58 -8.34
C LEU A 118 -11.99 34.54 -8.78
N THR A 119 -12.42 33.45 -9.39
CA THR A 119 -11.54 32.37 -9.84
C THR A 119 -10.59 32.85 -10.93
N TYR A 120 -11.07 33.67 -11.88
CA TYR A 120 -10.23 34.26 -12.94
C TYR A 120 -9.18 35.22 -12.34
N THR A 121 -9.60 36.19 -11.52
CA THR A 121 -8.71 37.16 -10.89
C THR A 121 -7.67 36.48 -10.02
N ASN A 122 -8.08 35.54 -9.15
CA ASN A 122 -7.18 34.79 -8.29
C ASN A 122 -6.21 33.92 -9.08
N SER A 123 -6.63 33.36 -10.22
CA SER A 123 -5.76 32.55 -11.09
C SER A 123 -4.64 33.40 -11.68
N ILE A 124 -4.93 34.61 -12.16
CA ILE A 124 -3.92 35.53 -12.68
C ILE A 124 -2.98 35.99 -11.58
N LEU A 125 -3.52 36.40 -10.42
CA LEU A 125 -2.72 36.88 -9.29
C LEU A 125 -1.76 35.79 -8.80
N LYS A 126 -2.26 34.54 -8.67
CA LYS A 126 -1.49 33.36 -8.29
C LYS A 126 -0.30 33.14 -9.23
N ILE A 127 -0.51 33.24 -10.55
CA ILE A 127 0.55 33.06 -11.55
C ILE A 127 1.60 34.17 -11.42
N ILE A 128 1.17 35.44 -11.33
CA ILE A 128 2.08 36.57 -11.23
C ILE A 128 2.94 36.46 -9.96
N VAL A 129 2.33 36.18 -8.81
CA VAL A 129 3.03 36.07 -7.53
C VAL A 129 3.97 34.88 -7.53
N ALA A 130 3.56 33.72 -8.04
CA ALA A 130 4.40 32.53 -8.06
C ALA A 130 5.61 32.68 -8.99
N ILE A 131 5.42 33.24 -10.19
CA ILE A 131 6.52 33.51 -11.12
C ILE A 131 7.43 34.64 -10.57
N GLY A 132 6.86 35.71 -10.03
CA GLY A 132 7.59 36.79 -9.39
C GLY A 132 8.48 36.32 -8.25
N LEU A 133 7.93 35.45 -7.38
CA LEU A 133 8.68 34.79 -6.31
C LEU A 133 9.81 33.93 -6.90
N SER A 134 9.51 33.10 -7.91
CA SER A 134 10.50 32.22 -8.53
C SER A 134 11.68 33.01 -9.12
N VAL A 135 11.41 34.08 -9.84
CA VAL A 135 12.43 34.96 -10.44
C VAL A 135 13.26 35.66 -9.35
N THR A 136 12.61 36.12 -8.28
CA THR A 136 13.30 36.77 -7.18
C THR A 136 14.24 35.78 -6.46
N LEU A 137 13.74 34.56 -6.17
CA LEU A 137 14.56 33.51 -5.53
C LEU A 137 15.70 33.03 -6.44
N LEU A 138 15.47 32.97 -7.77
CA LEU A 138 16.53 32.71 -8.74
C LEU A 138 17.66 33.76 -8.65
N ARG A 139 17.32 35.04 -8.64
CA ARG A 139 18.30 36.11 -8.51
C ARG A 139 19.06 36.05 -7.17
N LEU A 140 18.36 35.73 -6.08
CA LEU A 140 19.00 35.57 -4.76
C LEU A 140 19.93 34.35 -4.77
N SER A 141 19.53 33.22 -5.33
CA SER A 141 20.37 32.02 -5.41
C SER A 141 21.64 32.23 -6.25
N MET A 142 21.58 33.09 -7.29
CA MET A 142 22.78 33.47 -8.06
C MET A 142 23.81 34.23 -7.22
N LYS A 143 23.38 35.01 -6.22
CA LYS A 143 24.29 35.74 -5.32
C LYS A 143 24.95 34.83 -4.28
N THR A 144 24.34 33.68 -3.95
CA THR A 144 24.91 32.74 -2.97
C THR A 144 25.99 31.83 -3.53
N VAL A 145 26.17 31.77 -4.87
CA VAL A 145 27.24 30.97 -5.48
C VAL A 145 28.59 31.65 -5.26
N THR A 146 29.25 31.29 -4.16
CA THR A 146 30.58 31.77 -3.77
C THR A 146 31.50 30.58 -3.49
N VAL A 147 32.80 30.83 -3.39
CA VAL A 147 33.83 29.79 -3.16
C VAL A 147 33.62 29.08 -1.82
N GLU A 148 33.24 29.85 -0.77
CA GLU A 148 33.08 29.34 0.60
C GLU A 148 31.72 28.78 0.90
N PHE A 149 30.75 28.94 -0.03
CA PHE A 149 29.37 28.53 0.20
C PHE A 149 29.22 26.99 0.28
N LYS A 150 28.73 26.50 1.40
CA LYS A 150 28.57 25.08 1.74
C LYS A 150 27.31 24.47 1.11
N ALA A 151 27.16 24.58 -0.21
CA ALA A 151 25.96 24.14 -0.94
C ALA A 151 25.60 22.67 -0.64
N ARG A 152 26.59 21.79 -0.50
CA ARG A 152 26.39 20.38 -0.18
C ARG A 152 25.68 20.19 1.17
N GLU A 153 26.14 20.88 2.22
CA GLU A 153 25.56 20.76 3.55
C GLU A 153 24.08 21.19 3.59
N TYR A 154 23.72 22.27 2.86
CA TYR A 154 22.34 22.72 2.76
C TYR A 154 21.45 21.71 2.01
N VAL A 155 21.94 21.16 0.91
CA VAL A 155 21.21 20.15 0.13
C VAL A 155 21.03 18.87 0.96
N GLU A 156 22.09 18.36 1.59
CA GLU A 156 22.04 17.17 2.44
C GLU A 156 21.09 17.36 3.63
N ARG A 157 21.15 18.51 4.30
CA ARG A 157 20.23 18.85 5.40
C ARG A 157 18.77 18.83 4.96
N LEU A 158 18.49 19.40 3.79
CA LEU A 158 17.14 19.38 3.23
C LEU A 158 16.65 17.96 2.93
N PHE A 159 17.48 17.14 2.27
CA PHE A 159 17.13 15.75 2.01
C PHE A 159 16.89 14.94 3.29
N VAL A 160 17.75 15.13 4.31
CA VAL A 160 17.56 14.49 5.62
C VAL A 160 16.27 14.97 6.28
N MET A 161 15.94 16.26 6.17
CA MET A 161 14.67 16.80 6.68
C MET A 161 13.46 16.19 5.95
N LEU A 162 13.51 16.10 4.62
CA LEU A 162 12.43 15.47 3.84
C LEU A 162 12.25 13.98 4.18
N MET A 163 13.36 13.24 4.32
CA MET A 163 13.31 11.84 4.76
C MET A 163 12.72 11.70 6.17
N LYS A 164 13.09 12.56 7.10
CA LYS A 164 12.50 12.60 8.46
C LYS A 164 11.01 12.91 8.42
N LEU A 165 10.59 13.91 7.63
CA LEU A 165 9.16 14.25 7.48
C LEU A 165 8.36 13.10 6.87
N SER A 166 8.90 12.44 5.84
CA SER A 166 8.27 11.27 5.23
C SER A 166 8.14 10.11 6.23
N SER A 167 9.17 9.88 7.04
CA SER A 167 9.12 8.85 8.09
C SER A 167 8.09 9.18 9.17
N ILE A 168 8.05 10.43 9.64
CA ILE A 168 7.05 10.88 10.61
C ILE A 168 5.63 10.74 10.03
N MET A 169 5.43 11.14 8.76
CA MET A 169 4.13 11.02 8.10
C MET A 169 3.68 9.56 8.02
N ALA A 170 4.58 8.64 7.65
CA ALA A 170 4.27 7.21 7.63
C ALA A 170 3.85 6.69 9.01
N ILE A 171 4.55 7.10 10.07
CA ILE A 171 4.20 6.72 11.45
C ILE A 171 2.83 7.29 11.83
N VAL A 172 2.57 8.58 11.57
CA VAL A 172 1.30 9.25 11.89
C VAL A 172 0.13 8.57 11.16
N VAL A 173 0.29 8.24 9.87
CA VAL A 173 -0.74 7.53 9.09
C VAL A 173 -0.99 6.14 9.69
N THR A 174 0.07 5.40 10.00
CA THR A 174 -0.07 4.05 10.60
C THR A 174 -0.80 4.12 11.96
N VAL A 175 -0.40 5.04 12.83
CA VAL A 175 -1.06 5.25 14.13
C VAL A 175 -2.52 5.67 13.91
N GLY A 176 -2.79 6.58 12.97
CA GLY A 176 -4.14 7.01 12.62
C GLY A 176 -5.05 5.85 12.17
N ILE A 177 -4.53 4.95 11.33
CA ILE A 177 -5.27 3.75 10.90
C ILE A 177 -5.58 2.85 12.10
N VAL A 178 -4.59 2.56 12.95
CA VAL A 178 -4.79 1.70 14.13
C VAL A 178 -5.80 2.31 15.10
N LEU A 179 -5.73 3.63 15.35
CA LEU A 179 -6.68 4.32 16.21
C LEU A 179 -8.09 4.33 15.63
N SER A 180 -8.22 4.53 14.31
CA SER A 180 -9.52 4.45 13.62
C SER A 180 -10.14 3.05 13.73
N LEU A 181 -9.33 2.00 13.47
CA LEU A 181 -9.79 0.61 13.64
C LEU A 181 -10.20 0.32 15.08
N LEU A 182 -9.42 0.78 16.05
CA LEU A 182 -9.73 0.61 17.47
C LEU A 182 -11.05 1.30 17.85
N PHE A 183 -11.25 2.55 17.40
CA PHE A 183 -12.45 3.32 17.71
C PHE A 183 -13.72 2.64 17.18
N GLU A 184 -13.74 2.23 15.92
CA GLU A 184 -14.89 1.56 15.32
C GLU A 184 -15.11 0.15 15.89
N THR A 185 -14.03 -0.53 16.27
CA THR A 185 -14.12 -1.83 16.98
C THR A 185 -14.74 -1.69 18.37
N LEU A 186 -14.40 -0.64 19.12
CA LEU A 186 -15.02 -0.38 20.44
C LEU A 186 -16.51 -0.05 20.28
N ARG A 187 -16.90 0.69 19.22
CA ARG A 187 -18.32 0.91 18.90
C ARG A 187 -19.04 -0.39 18.58
N PHE A 188 -18.42 -1.29 17.82
CA PHE A 188 -18.98 -2.63 17.58
C PHE A 188 -19.19 -3.41 18.88
N PHE A 189 -18.21 -3.44 19.77
CA PHE A 189 -18.32 -4.16 21.03
C PHE A 189 -19.27 -3.52 22.06
N SER A 190 -19.70 -2.28 21.83
CA SER A 190 -20.83 -1.71 22.60
C SER A 190 -22.19 -2.30 22.20
N MET A 191 -22.28 -2.89 20.98
CA MET A 191 -23.52 -3.50 20.45
C MET A 191 -23.51 -5.03 20.59
N ILE A 192 -22.35 -5.66 20.42
CA ILE A 192 -22.18 -7.13 20.38
C ILE A 192 -21.15 -7.53 21.42
N ASN A 193 -21.44 -8.61 22.17
CA ASN A 193 -20.53 -9.11 23.20
C ASN A 193 -19.23 -9.62 22.54
N ILE A 194 -18.08 -9.24 23.10
CA ILE A 194 -16.75 -9.64 22.61
C ILE A 194 -16.54 -11.16 22.60
N PHE A 195 -17.11 -11.88 23.57
CA PHE A 195 -16.99 -13.35 23.65
C PHE A 195 -17.84 -14.04 22.58
N ASP A 196 -19.04 -13.52 22.28
CA ASP A 196 -19.90 -14.03 21.23
C ASP A 196 -19.27 -13.80 19.86
N PHE A 197 -18.56 -12.68 19.69
CA PHE A 197 -17.79 -12.40 18.47
C PHE A 197 -16.57 -13.32 18.33
N LEU A 198 -15.73 -13.41 19.34
CA LEU A 198 -14.47 -14.17 19.23
C LEU A 198 -14.67 -15.69 19.18
N PHE A 199 -15.68 -16.23 19.87
CA PHE A 199 -15.90 -17.66 20.04
C PHE A 199 -17.18 -18.17 19.37
N GLY A 200 -17.97 -17.31 18.74
CA GLY A 200 -19.17 -17.71 18.03
C GLY A 200 -18.85 -18.60 16.82
N LEU A 201 -19.67 -19.62 16.60
CA LEU A 201 -19.51 -20.63 15.57
C LEU A 201 -20.31 -20.34 14.29
N GLN A 202 -21.04 -19.24 14.24
CA GLN A 202 -21.86 -18.87 13.09
C GLN A 202 -21.56 -17.45 12.68
N TRP A 203 -21.28 -17.27 11.40
CA TRP A 203 -21.07 -15.99 10.76
C TRP A 203 -22.15 -15.73 9.72
N SER A 204 -23.09 -14.83 10.02
CA SER A 204 -24.12 -14.34 9.09
C SER A 204 -24.45 -12.89 9.44
N PRO A 205 -23.66 -11.92 8.95
CA PRO A 205 -23.79 -10.51 9.31
C PRO A 205 -24.99 -9.81 8.63
N GLN A 206 -25.84 -10.54 7.91
CA GLN A 206 -27.01 -10.00 7.25
C GLN A 206 -28.09 -9.71 8.28
N THR A 207 -28.33 -8.44 8.56
CA THR A 207 -29.42 -7.94 9.40
C THR A 207 -30.55 -7.39 8.53
N ALA A 208 -31.81 -7.46 9.00
CA ALA A 208 -32.93 -6.82 8.34
C ALA A 208 -32.75 -5.29 8.33
N ILE A 209 -32.75 -4.69 7.13
CA ILE A 209 -32.65 -3.24 6.96
C ILE A 209 -34.05 -2.58 7.06
N ARG A 210 -35.12 -3.38 6.83
CA ARG A 210 -36.50 -2.92 6.88
C ARG A 210 -37.30 -3.77 7.85
N ALA A 211 -38.29 -3.14 8.53
CA ALA A 211 -39.13 -3.80 9.52
C ALA A 211 -39.99 -4.94 8.97
N ASP A 212 -40.21 -4.96 7.65
CA ASP A 212 -40.99 -5.99 6.92
C ASP A 212 -40.14 -7.12 6.36
N GLN A 213 -38.81 -7.03 6.52
CA GLN A 213 -37.86 -8.00 5.99
C GLN A 213 -37.62 -9.15 6.99
N VAL A 214 -37.94 -10.37 6.59
CA VAL A 214 -37.59 -11.57 7.36
C VAL A 214 -36.10 -11.87 7.14
N ALA A 215 -35.25 -11.30 7.99
CA ALA A 215 -33.82 -11.56 7.98
C ALA A 215 -33.39 -12.15 9.33
N SER A 216 -32.26 -12.84 9.35
CA SER A 216 -31.65 -13.34 10.59
C SER A 216 -31.28 -12.17 11.51
N SER A 217 -31.30 -12.40 12.81
CA SER A 217 -30.90 -11.42 13.85
C SER A 217 -29.42 -11.01 13.78
N GLY A 218 -28.68 -11.43 12.74
CA GLY A 218 -27.25 -11.23 12.58
C GLY A 218 -26.44 -12.10 13.56
N SER A 219 -25.64 -13.01 13.04
CA SER A 219 -24.67 -13.78 13.84
C SER A 219 -23.27 -13.33 13.48
N PHE A 220 -22.50 -12.88 14.47
CA PHE A 220 -21.18 -12.28 14.28
C PHE A 220 -20.05 -13.14 14.88
N GLY A 221 -20.18 -14.45 14.85
CA GLY A 221 -19.14 -15.37 15.35
C GLY A 221 -17.96 -15.47 14.37
N ALA A 222 -16.78 -15.07 14.78
CA ALA A 222 -15.60 -14.97 13.93
C ALA A 222 -14.90 -16.31 13.62
N ILE A 223 -15.14 -17.36 14.41
CA ILE A 223 -14.42 -18.65 14.26
C ILE A 223 -14.48 -19.20 12.83
N PRO A 224 -15.64 -19.31 12.13
CA PRO A 224 -15.69 -19.89 10.80
C PRO A 224 -14.78 -19.15 9.79
N VAL A 225 -14.72 -17.84 9.91
CA VAL A 225 -13.95 -16.96 9.02
C VAL A 225 -12.44 -17.08 9.28
N PHE A 226 -12.03 -17.20 10.54
CA PHE A 226 -10.64 -17.46 10.90
C PHE A 226 -10.19 -18.88 10.55
N VAL A 227 -11.05 -19.89 10.75
CA VAL A 227 -10.76 -21.27 10.35
C VAL A 227 -10.55 -21.35 8.83
N GLY A 228 -11.42 -20.73 8.03
CA GLY A 228 -11.24 -20.68 6.58
C GLY A 228 -9.95 -19.96 6.17
N THR A 229 -9.60 -18.88 6.84
CA THR A 229 -8.33 -18.16 6.61
C THR A 229 -7.12 -19.06 6.87
N ILE A 230 -7.10 -19.75 7.99
CA ILE A 230 -6.00 -20.66 8.36
C ILE A 230 -5.95 -21.85 7.38
N LEU A 231 -7.09 -22.46 7.05
CA LEU A 231 -7.17 -23.59 6.13
C LEU A 231 -6.57 -23.26 4.75
N ILE A 232 -7.02 -22.16 4.13
CA ILE A 232 -6.50 -21.72 2.82
C ILE A 232 -5.01 -21.37 2.91
N SER A 233 -4.59 -20.69 3.97
CA SER A 233 -3.18 -20.32 4.17
C SER A 233 -2.30 -21.55 4.36
N LEU A 234 -2.74 -22.57 5.08
CA LEU A 234 -2.01 -23.82 5.24
C LEU A 234 -1.87 -24.59 3.93
N ILE A 235 -2.93 -24.66 3.12
CA ILE A 235 -2.87 -25.28 1.79
C ILE A 235 -1.85 -24.54 0.91
N ALA A 236 -1.87 -23.20 0.94
CA ALA A 236 -0.90 -22.41 0.19
C ALA A 236 0.53 -22.68 0.63
N MET A 237 0.78 -22.78 1.94
CA MET A 237 2.12 -23.08 2.47
C MET A 237 2.57 -24.50 2.14
N LEU A 238 1.67 -25.47 2.12
CA LEU A 238 1.98 -26.85 1.68
C LEU A 238 2.48 -26.91 0.24
N VAL A 239 2.04 -26.02 -0.62
CA VAL A 239 2.53 -25.88 -2.00
C VAL A 239 3.79 -25.02 -2.06
N ALA A 240 3.76 -23.86 -1.43
CA ALA A 240 4.78 -22.84 -1.58
C ALA A 240 6.11 -23.19 -0.88
N VAL A 241 6.04 -23.79 0.32
CA VAL A 241 7.26 -24.06 1.12
C VAL A 241 8.16 -25.11 0.45
N PRO A 242 7.68 -26.30 0.04
CA PRO A 242 8.56 -27.28 -0.60
C PRO A 242 9.16 -26.72 -1.89
N ILE A 243 8.34 -26.17 -2.77
CA ILE A 243 8.80 -25.69 -4.08
C ILE A 243 9.75 -24.51 -3.91
N GLY A 244 9.38 -23.52 -3.07
CA GLY A 244 10.18 -22.33 -2.81
C GLY A 244 11.53 -22.64 -2.15
N LEU A 245 11.52 -23.52 -1.13
CA LEU A 245 12.74 -23.93 -0.44
C LEU A 245 13.71 -24.67 -1.36
N TYR A 246 13.24 -25.69 -2.09
CA TYR A 246 14.11 -26.42 -3.02
C TYR A 246 14.62 -25.56 -4.16
N SER A 247 13.79 -24.65 -4.66
CA SER A 247 14.21 -23.67 -5.67
C SER A 247 15.32 -22.75 -5.13
N ALA A 248 15.20 -22.26 -3.90
CA ALA A 248 16.21 -21.42 -3.26
C ALA A 248 17.52 -22.19 -3.04
N ILE A 249 17.45 -23.42 -2.53
CA ILE A 249 18.63 -24.27 -2.32
C ILE A 249 19.35 -24.49 -3.66
N TYR A 250 18.61 -24.86 -4.71
CA TYR A 250 19.18 -25.09 -6.03
C TYR A 250 19.86 -23.83 -6.58
N LEU A 251 19.16 -22.71 -6.57
CA LEU A 251 19.65 -21.45 -7.12
C LEU A 251 20.85 -20.88 -6.33
N SER A 252 20.83 -21.05 -5.00
CA SER A 252 21.89 -20.54 -4.13
C SER A 252 23.17 -21.40 -4.18
N GLN A 253 23.05 -22.74 -4.17
CA GLN A 253 24.18 -23.62 -3.93
C GLN A 253 24.63 -24.45 -5.14
N TYR A 254 23.73 -24.78 -6.07
CA TYR A 254 24.00 -25.72 -7.16
C TYR A 254 23.99 -25.09 -8.55
N ALA A 255 23.18 -24.06 -8.76
CA ALA A 255 22.98 -23.48 -10.08
C ALA A 255 24.25 -22.78 -10.58
N PRO A 256 24.68 -23.03 -11.83
CA PRO A 256 25.75 -22.25 -12.45
C PRO A 256 25.29 -20.80 -12.60
N TYR A 257 26.23 -19.86 -12.58
CA TYR A 257 25.96 -18.41 -12.62
C TYR A 257 24.98 -18.01 -13.72
N LYS A 258 25.10 -18.57 -14.94
CA LYS A 258 24.21 -18.29 -16.06
C LYS A 258 22.75 -18.66 -15.77
N VAL A 259 22.54 -19.85 -15.16
CA VAL A 259 21.19 -20.32 -14.81
C VAL A 259 20.59 -19.45 -13.69
N ARG A 260 21.37 -19.13 -12.67
CA ARG A 260 20.92 -18.25 -11.56
C ARG A 260 20.52 -16.88 -12.06
N THR A 261 21.36 -16.25 -12.91
CA THR A 261 21.10 -14.90 -13.45
C THR A 261 19.85 -14.85 -14.32
N PHE A 262 19.49 -15.96 -14.97
CA PHE A 262 18.29 -16.03 -15.81
C PHE A 262 17.04 -16.47 -15.02
N ALA A 263 17.16 -17.50 -14.18
CA ALA A 263 16.01 -18.07 -13.47
C ALA A 263 15.48 -17.19 -12.33
N LYS A 264 16.37 -16.51 -11.56
CA LYS A 264 15.96 -15.68 -10.43
C LYS A 264 15.01 -14.55 -10.87
N PRO A 265 15.31 -13.74 -11.91
CA PRO A 265 14.37 -12.72 -12.39
C PRO A 265 13.07 -13.31 -12.92
N ILE A 266 13.06 -14.48 -13.56
CA ILE A 266 11.82 -15.11 -14.04
C ILE A 266 10.92 -15.48 -12.87
N ILE A 267 11.45 -16.05 -11.81
CA ILE A 267 10.69 -16.35 -10.60
C ILE A 267 10.17 -15.06 -9.97
N GLU A 268 10.98 -14.00 -9.93
CA GLU A 268 10.58 -12.70 -9.38
C GLU A 268 9.47 -12.01 -10.20
N ILE A 269 9.41 -12.23 -11.53
CA ILE A 269 8.31 -11.71 -12.37
C ILE A 269 6.95 -12.25 -11.91
N LEU A 270 6.87 -13.51 -11.44
CA LEU A 270 5.63 -14.07 -10.91
C LEU A 270 5.11 -13.27 -9.71
N ALA A 271 6.00 -12.76 -8.84
CA ALA A 271 5.61 -11.90 -7.73
C ALA A 271 5.08 -10.52 -8.16
N GLY A 272 5.40 -10.08 -9.37
CA GLY A 272 4.93 -8.82 -9.96
C GLY A 272 3.54 -8.89 -10.60
N ILE A 273 2.99 -10.08 -10.80
CA ILE A 273 1.65 -10.26 -11.39
C ILE A 273 0.59 -9.83 -10.37
N PRO A 274 -0.37 -8.94 -10.75
CA PRO A 274 -1.46 -8.54 -9.87
C PRO A 274 -2.27 -9.75 -9.37
N THR A 275 -2.61 -9.78 -8.07
CA THR A 275 -3.32 -10.92 -7.44
C THR A 275 -4.68 -11.21 -8.07
N VAL A 276 -5.35 -10.19 -8.64
CA VAL A 276 -6.60 -10.35 -9.41
C VAL A 276 -6.41 -11.29 -10.61
N VAL A 277 -5.27 -11.21 -11.31
CA VAL A 277 -4.96 -12.07 -12.46
C VAL A 277 -4.83 -13.52 -12.00
N TYR A 278 -4.19 -13.76 -10.87
CA TYR A 278 -4.15 -15.10 -10.25
C TYR A 278 -5.52 -15.62 -9.87
N GLY A 279 -6.40 -14.74 -9.34
CA GLY A 279 -7.79 -15.09 -9.04
C GLY A 279 -8.56 -15.48 -10.29
N PHE A 280 -8.39 -14.73 -11.38
CA PHE A 280 -8.97 -15.07 -12.69
C PHE A 280 -8.46 -16.41 -13.22
N PHE A 281 -7.16 -16.65 -13.16
CA PHE A 281 -6.53 -17.92 -13.53
C PHE A 281 -7.07 -19.09 -12.69
N ALA A 282 -7.27 -18.85 -11.39
CA ALA A 282 -7.86 -19.84 -10.49
C ALA A 282 -9.25 -20.30 -10.98
N VAL A 283 -10.13 -19.34 -11.33
CA VAL A 283 -11.51 -19.64 -11.74
C VAL A 283 -11.58 -20.27 -13.13
N ILE A 284 -10.83 -19.72 -14.09
CA ILE A 284 -10.97 -20.12 -15.51
C ILE A 284 -10.18 -21.38 -15.83
N THR A 285 -9.02 -21.59 -15.19
CA THR A 285 -8.11 -22.68 -15.56
C THR A 285 -8.00 -23.73 -14.47
N VAL A 286 -7.75 -23.32 -13.22
CA VAL A 286 -7.45 -24.26 -12.13
C VAL A 286 -8.73 -24.93 -11.62
N ALA A 287 -9.82 -24.21 -11.48
CA ALA A 287 -11.07 -24.75 -10.98
C ALA A 287 -11.67 -25.83 -11.91
N PRO A 288 -11.75 -25.66 -13.25
CA PRO A 288 -12.16 -26.73 -14.15
C PRO A 288 -11.23 -27.94 -14.08
N PHE A 289 -9.90 -27.73 -14.04
CA PHE A 289 -8.93 -28.82 -13.93
C PHE A 289 -9.13 -29.66 -12.67
N PHE A 290 -9.32 -29.01 -11.51
CA PHE A 290 -9.57 -29.74 -10.26
C PHE A 290 -10.95 -30.42 -10.26
N ARG A 291 -11.95 -29.82 -10.88
CA ARG A 291 -13.29 -30.42 -11.04
C ARG A 291 -13.24 -31.72 -11.86
N ASP A 292 -12.60 -31.64 -13.03
CA ASP A 292 -12.44 -32.80 -13.91
C ASP A 292 -11.65 -33.94 -13.24
N LEU A 293 -10.66 -33.60 -12.42
CA LEU A 293 -9.88 -34.54 -11.63
C LEU A 293 -10.71 -35.13 -10.48
N GLY A 294 -11.48 -34.28 -9.79
CA GLY A 294 -12.36 -34.68 -8.70
C GLY A 294 -13.48 -35.61 -9.16
N ASP A 295 -14.11 -35.30 -10.27
CA ASP A 295 -15.20 -36.15 -10.86
C ASP A 295 -14.73 -37.55 -11.27
N LYS A 296 -13.43 -37.70 -11.59
CA LYS A 296 -12.83 -39.01 -11.85
C LYS A 296 -12.58 -39.83 -10.58
N ILE A 297 -12.36 -39.18 -9.43
CA ILE A 297 -12.02 -39.82 -8.14
C ILE A 297 -13.29 -40.03 -7.31
N ALA A 298 -14.13 -39.01 -7.19
CA ALA A 298 -15.37 -38.99 -6.44
C ALA A 298 -16.34 -37.96 -7.05
N PRO A 299 -17.29 -38.40 -7.90
CA PRO A 299 -18.20 -37.50 -8.58
C PRO A 299 -18.97 -36.58 -7.63
N GLY A 300 -18.92 -35.26 -7.87
CA GLY A 300 -19.61 -34.25 -7.08
C GLY A 300 -18.96 -33.88 -5.75
N ALA A 301 -17.76 -34.39 -5.43
CA ALA A 301 -17.05 -34.07 -4.16
C ALA A 301 -16.40 -32.69 -4.14
N LEU A 302 -16.15 -32.10 -5.31
CA LEU A 302 -15.50 -30.80 -5.43
C LEU A 302 -16.49 -29.69 -5.75
N SER A 303 -16.57 -28.69 -4.87
CA SER A 303 -17.26 -27.44 -5.17
C SER A 303 -16.49 -26.65 -6.24
N GLY A 304 -17.21 -25.90 -7.09
CA GLY A 304 -16.59 -25.00 -8.07
C GLY A 304 -15.76 -23.87 -7.45
N GLU A 305 -16.07 -23.52 -6.22
CA GLU A 305 -15.34 -22.65 -5.33
C GLU A 305 -14.92 -23.49 -4.14
N SER A 306 -13.61 -23.62 -3.89
CA SER A 306 -13.10 -24.46 -2.80
C SER A 306 -11.78 -23.97 -2.24
N ALA A 307 -11.51 -24.33 -0.96
CA ALA A 307 -10.29 -23.95 -0.27
C ALA A 307 -9.03 -24.46 -1.00
N ILE A 308 -9.09 -25.65 -1.60
CA ILE A 308 -7.93 -26.25 -2.29
C ILE A 308 -7.56 -25.48 -3.56
N ILE A 309 -8.54 -24.98 -4.35
CA ILE A 309 -8.30 -24.19 -5.54
C ILE A 309 -7.64 -22.88 -5.17
N ALA A 310 -8.25 -22.14 -4.24
CA ALA A 310 -7.70 -20.86 -3.77
C ALA A 310 -6.32 -21.03 -3.14
N GLY A 311 -6.15 -22.01 -2.26
CA GLY A 311 -4.89 -22.27 -1.57
C GLY A 311 -3.78 -22.70 -2.53
N THR A 312 -4.07 -23.52 -3.54
CA THR A 312 -3.05 -23.94 -4.54
C THR A 312 -2.55 -22.74 -5.35
N VAL A 313 -3.46 -21.92 -5.88
CA VAL A 313 -3.08 -20.73 -6.68
C VAL A 313 -2.36 -19.70 -5.84
N MET A 314 -2.82 -19.48 -4.60
CA MET A 314 -2.14 -18.61 -3.64
C MET A 314 -0.73 -19.17 -3.32
N GLY A 315 -0.58 -20.48 -3.19
CA GLY A 315 0.71 -21.14 -3.02
C GLY A 315 1.67 -20.84 -4.16
N ILE A 316 1.21 -20.94 -5.42
CA ILE A 316 2.02 -20.60 -6.60
C ILE A 316 2.49 -19.13 -6.55
N MET A 317 1.63 -18.20 -6.17
CA MET A 317 1.94 -16.77 -6.02
C MET A 317 2.99 -16.52 -4.93
N ILE A 318 3.02 -17.34 -3.87
CA ILE A 318 3.93 -17.17 -2.72
C ILE A 318 5.30 -17.82 -2.98
N ILE A 319 5.45 -18.77 -3.91
CA ILE A 319 6.73 -19.42 -4.24
C ILE A 319 7.87 -18.42 -4.43
N PRO A 320 7.76 -17.36 -5.25
CA PRO A 320 8.84 -16.39 -5.46
C PRO A 320 9.30 -15.73 -4.16
N PHE A 321 8.36 -15.42 -3.28
CA PHE A 321 8.63 -14.77 -2.00
C PHE A 321 9.45 -15.67 -1.07
N ILE A 322 9.08 -16.94 -0.93
CA ILE A 322 9.84 -17.93 -0.15
C ILE A 322 11.21 -18.16 -0.78
N THR A 323 11.26 -18.30 -2.11
CA THR A 323 12.52 -18.53 -2.84
C THR A 323 13.51 -17.40 -2.62
N SER A 324 13.07 -16.14 -2.78
CA SER A 324 13.94 -14.97 -2.64
C SER A 324 14.44 -14.80 -1.22
N LEU A 325 13.56 -14.83 -0.21
CA LEU A 325 13.97 -14.67 1.18
C LEU A 325 14.85 -15.81 1.69
N THR A 326 14.60 -17.05 1.23
CA THR A 326 15.43 -18.20 1.58
C THR A 326 16.80 -18.13 0.90
N ASP A 327 16.86 -17.72 -0.38
CA ASP A 327 18.13 -17.49 -1.10
C ASP A 327 18.97 -16.42 -0.39
N ASP A 328 18.34 -15.32 0.04
CA ASP A 328 19.01 -14.24 0.77
C ASP A 328 19.54 -14.73 2.14
N ALA A 329 18.76 -15.52 2.87
CA ALA A 329 19.17 -16.10 4.14
C ALA A 329 20.36 -17.07 4.00
N MET A 330 20.36 -17.89 2.94
CA MET A 330 21.48 -18.81 2.67
C MET A 330 22.74 -18.08 2.20
N ASN A 331 22.60 -17.01 1.43
CA ASN A 331 23.74 -16.20 0.96
C ASN A 331 24.31 -15.28 2.07
N ALA A 332 23.57 -15.02 3.13
CA ALA A 332 24.05 -14.28 4.30
C ALA A 332 25.01 -15.10 5.18
N VAL A 333 25.08 -16.43 5.01
CA VAL A 333 26.04 -17.28 5.69
C VAL A 333 27.45 -16.93 5.22
N PRO A 334 28.44 -16.68 6.13
CA PRO A 334 29.81 -16.33 5.76
C PRO A 334 30.45 -17.36 4.81
N SER A 335 31.10 -16.91 3.74
CA SER A 335 31.76 -17.77 2.75
C SER A 335 32.85 -18.63 3.38
N SER A 336 33.49 -18.15 4.44
CA SER A 336 34.50 -18.88 5.20
C SER A 336 34.01 -20.21 5.77
N LEU A 337 32.72 -20.29 6.17
CA LEU A 337 32.14 -21.57 6.65
C LEU A 337 31.97 -22.57 5.51
N LYS A 338 31.54 -22.11 4.34
CA LYS A 338 31.38 -22.91 3.13
C LYS A 338 32.73 -23.41 2.64
N GLU A 339 33.70 -22.50 2.51
CA GLU A 339 35.07 -22.81 2.02
C GLU A 339 35.82 -23.72 3.00
N GLY A 340 35.66 -23.48 4.32
CA GLY A 340 36.23 -24.33 5.36
C GLY A 340 35.70 -25.77 5.30
N SER A 341 34.41 -25.96 5.10
CA SER A 341 33.77 -27.28 4.94
C SER A 341 34.30 -28.01 3.70
N LEU A 342 34.40 -27.33 2.56
CA LEU A 342 34.95 -27.89 1.32
C LEU A 342 36.44 -28.23 1.45
N ALA A 343 37.21 -27.38 2.17
CA ALA A 343 38.62 -27.62 2.42
C ALA A 343 38.86 -28.86 3.31
N MET A 344 37.90 -29.20 4.19
CA MET A 344 37.94 -30.45 4.97
C MET A 344 37.53 -31.69 4.18
N GLY A 345 37.26 -31.56 2.88
CA GLY A 345 36.88 -32.65 1.99
C GLY A 345 35.41 -32.98 1.89
N ALA A 346 34.54 -32.14 2.46
CA ALA A 346 33.08 -32.32 2.33
C ALA A 346 32.62 -32.02 0.89
N THR A 347 31.65 -32.77 0.41
CA THR A 347 30.97 -32.49 -0.87
C THR A 347 30.08 -31.27 -0.77
N VAL A 348 29.69 -30.69 -1.91
CA VAL A 348 28.72 -29.55 -1.93
C VAL A 348 27.41 -29.93 -1.25
N SER A 349 26.95 -31.19 -1.40
CA SER A 349 25.70 -31.66 -0.75
C SER A 349 25.83 -31.73 0.77
N GLU A 350 26.96 -32.24 1.28
CA GLU A 350 27.24 -32.31 2.72
C GLU A 350 27.40 -30.92 3.31
N THR A 351 28.16 -30.04 2.65
CA THR A 351 28.30 -28.64 3.04
C THR A 351 26.94 -27.93 3.09
N THR A 352 26.07 -28.12 2.09
CA THR A 352 24.73 -27.52 2.05
C THR A 352 23.87 -28.02 3.22
N LYS A 353 23.84 -29.35 3.45
CA LYS A 353 22.96 -29.96 4.47
C LYS A 353 23.46 -29.76 5.90
N GLN A 354 24.78 -29.84 6.12
CA GLN A 354 25.36 -29.86 7.48
C GLN A 354 25.89 -28.50 7.93
N VAL A 355 26.16 -27.57 6.99
CA VAL A 355 26.72 -26.27 7.34
C VAL A 355 25.74 -25.14 6.94
N ILE A 356 25.36 -25.01 5.66
CA ILE A 356 24.64 -23.85 5.16
C ILE A 356 23.18 -23.83 5.65
N ILE A 357 22.44 -24.95 5.51
CA ILE A 357 21.03 -25.01 5.96
C ILE A 357 20.93 -24.81 7.47
N PRO A 358 21.71 -25.48 8.34
CA PRO A 358 21.66 -25.21 9.77
C PRO A 358 22.06 -23.77 10.13
N ALA A 359 23.07 -23.21 9.49
CA ALA A 359 23.51 -21.84 9.73
C ALA A 359 22.46 -20.79 9.28
N SER A 360 21.72 -21.06 8.20
CA SER A 360 20.64 -20.19 7.70
C SER A 360 19.24 -20.55 8.21
N PHE A 361 19.09 -21.58 9.04
CA PHE A 361 17.81 -22.17 9.45
C PHE A 361 16.81 -21.12 9.96
N HIS A 362 17.25 -20.18 10.76
CA HIS A 362 16.40 -19.16 11.34
C HIS A 362 15.91 -18.13 10.32
N GLY A 363 16.74 -17.79 9.33
CA GLY A 363 16.33 -16.98 8.20
C GLY A 363 15.30 -17.71 7.33
N ILE A 364 15.50 -19.03 7.14
CA ILE A 364 14.55 -19.88 6.40
C ILE A 364 13.20 -19.94 7.13
N VAL A 365 13.19 -20.20 8.44
CA VAL A 365 11.93 -20.23 9.22
C VAL A 365 11.25 -18.87 9.25
N ALA A 366 12.03 -17.79 9.35
CA ALA A 366 11.48 -16.45 9.29
C ALA A 366 10.85 -16.14 7.91
N SER A 367 11.45 -16.63 6.81
CA SER A 367 10.85 -16.49 5.48
C SER A 367 9.49 -17.19 5.39
N PHE A 368 9.35 -18.38 6.02
CA PHE A 368 8.08 -19.10 6.07
C PHE A 368 7.03 -18.36 6.89
N LEU A 369 7.39 -17.81 8.05
CA LEU A 369 6.46 -17.04 8.89
C LEU A 369 5.99 -15.76 8.19
N LEU A 370 6.88 -15.06 7.49
CA LEU A 370 6.53 -13.88 6.71
C LEU A 370 5.64 -14.25 5.51
N ALA A 371 5.91 -15.36 4.84
CA ALA A 371 5.08 -15.89 3.76
C ALA A 371 3.69 -16.28 4.26
N PHE A 372 3.59 -16.91 5.43
CA PHE A 372 2.32 -17.27 6.07
C PHE A 372 1.52 -16.03 6.46
N SER A 373 2.18 -15.01 7.04
CA SER A 373 1.52 -13.73 7.35
C SER A 373 0.97 -13.05 6.08
N ARG A 374 1.70 -13.13 4.95
CA ARG A 374 1.23 -12.65 3.64
C ARG A 374 0.02 -13.44 3.14
N ALA A 375 0.04 -14.78 3.28
CA ALA A 375 -1.06 -15.66 2.91
C ALA A 375 -2.36 -15.31 3.66
N ILE A 376 -2.28 -15.08 4.96
CA ILE A 376 -3.43 -14.71 5.80
C ILE A 376 -4.09 -13.39 5.32
N GLY A 377 -3.29 -12.47 4.78
CA GLY A 377 -3.76 -11.17 4.29
C GLY A 377 -4.27 -11.17 2.84
N GLU A 378 -4.19 -12.31 2.11
CA GLU A 378 -4.61 -12.35 0.70
C GLU A 378 -6.14 -12.26 0.57
N THR A 379 -6.58 -11.42 -0.35
CA THR A 379 -8.00 -11.10 -0.54
C THR A 379 -8.51 -11.54 -1.91
N MET A 380 -7.85 -11.07 -2.97
CA MET A 380 -8.43 -11.13 -4.32
C MET A 380 -8.48 -12.54 -4.89
N ILE A 381 -7.47 -13.37 -4.65
CA ILE A 381 -7.47 -14.78 -5.08
C ILE A 381 -8.58 -15.53 -4.37
N VAL A 382 -8.74 -15.27 -3.08
CA VAL A 382 -9.74 -15.99 -2.26
C VAL A 382 -11.15 -15.56 -2.58
N VAL A 383 -11.43 -14.26 -2.77
CA VAL A 383 -12.74 -13.75 -3.21
C VAL A 383 -13.21 -14.46 -4.48
N MET A 384 -12.30 -14.68 -5.41
CA MET A 384 -12.65 -15.27 -6.72
C MET A 384 -12.72 -16.80 -6.69
N ALA A 385 -11.87 -17.47 -5.90
CA ALA A 385 -11.66 -18.91 -6.01
C ALA A 385 -12.24 -19.75 -4.86
N ALA A 386 -12.49 -19.15 -3.68
CA ALA A 386 -13.02 -19.89 -2.51
C ALA A 386 -14.46 -19.49 -2.14
N GLY A 387 -14.93 -18.30 -2.57
CA GLY A 387 -16.28 -17.83 -2.35
C GLY A 387 -16.49 -17.02 -1.07
N PHE A 388 -17.77 -16.72 -0.77
CA PHE A 388 -18.20 -15.89 0.36
C PHE A 388 -18.83 -16.67 1.51
N ALA A 389 -19.03 -18.00 1.35
CA ALA A 389 -19.73 -18.82 2.33
C ALA A 389 -18.87 -19.05 3.58
N ALA A 390 -19.35 -18.57 4.73
CA ALA A 390 -18.65 -18.73 6.02
C ALA A 390 -18.95 -20.10 6.66
N ASN A 391 -18.61 -21.18 5.95
CA ASN A 391 -18.79 -22.53 6.43
C ASN A 391 -17.69 -22.90 7.45
N LEU A 392 -18.09 -23.45 8.57
CA LEU A 392 -17.16 -24.00 9.56
C LEU A 392 -16.80 -25.44 9.16
N THR A 393 -15.79 -25.60 8.34
CA THR A 393 -15.32 -26.89 7.85
C THR A 393 -13.79 -26.92 7.76
N LEU A 394 -13.22 -28.12 7.92
CA LEU A 394 -11.79 -28.39 7.66
C LEU A 394 -11.61 -29.16 6.33
N ASN A 395 -12.71 -29.42 5.61
CA ASN A 395 -12.65 -30.09 4.33
C ASN A 395 -12.12 -29.13 3.24
N PRO A 396 -10.95 -29.42 2.63
CA PRO A 396 -10.36 -28.53 1.62
C PRO A 396 -11.16 -28.45 0.32
N PHE A 397 -12.11 -29.37 0.10
CA PHE A 397 -12.92 -29.43 -1.11
C PHE A 397 -14.22 -28.61 -1.03
N GLU A 398 -14.52 -28.08 0.13
CA GLU A 398 -15.70 -27.23 0.34
C GLU A 398 -15.36 -25.75 0.16
N SER A 399 -16.43 -24.96 -0.10
CA SER A 399 -16.35 -23.51 -0.15
C SER A 399 -16.20 -22.95 1.26
N VAL A 400 -15.22 -22.09 1.45
CA VAL A 400 -14.94 -21.36 2.69
C VAL A 400 -14.61 -19.90 2.39
N THR A 401 -14.73 -19.04 3.38
CA THR A 401 -14.35 -17.63 3.25
C THR A 401 -13.20 -17.28 4.18
N THR A 402 -12.55 -16.13 3.92
CA THR A 402 -11.50 -15.59 4.81
C THR A 402 -11.92 -14.28 5.44
N VAL A 403 -11.19 -13.88 6.49
CA VAL A 403 -11.39 -12.59 7.17
C VAL A 403 -11.34 -11.43 6.18
N THR A 404 -10.35 -11.41 5.30
CA THR A 404 -10.14 -10.33 4.31
C THR A 404 -11.29 -10.27 3.28
N VAL A 405 -11.81 -11.40 2.86
CA VAL A 405 -12.97 -11.51 1.94
C VAL A 405 -14.23 -10.94 2.61
N GLN A 406 -14.48 -11.31 3.88
CA GLN A 406 -15.63 -10.79 4.62
C GLN A 406 -15.52 -9.29 4.86
N ILE A 407 -14.34 -8.76 5.19
CA ILE A 407 -14.11 -7.31 5.32
C ILE A 407 -14.49 -6.59 4.02
N VAL A 408 -13.99 -7.08 2.87
CA VAL A 408 -14.33 -6.47 1.57
C VAL A 408 -15.82 -6.56 1.27
N GLY A 409 -16.45 -7.72 1.50
CA GLY A 409 -17.87 -7.90 1.27
C GLY A 409 -18.75 -7.00 2.13
N LEU A 410 -18.34 -6.72 3.37
CA LEU A 410 -19.05 -5.84 4.29
C LEU A 410 -18.86 -4.35 3.99
N LEU A 411 -17.70 -3.98 3.42
CA LEU A 411 -17.36 -2.59 3.09
C LEU A 411 -17.67 -2.21 1.63
N THR A 412 -18.19 -3.14 0.82
CA THR A 412 -18.64 -2.86 -0.56
C THR A 412 -20.16 -2.90 -0.64
N GLY A 413 -20.78 -1.96 -1.36
CA GLY A 413 -22.22 -1.84 -1.53
C GLY A 413 -22.85 -0.73 -0.66
N ASP A 414 -24.17 -0.83 -0.43
CA ASP A 414 -24.90 0.13 0.42
C ASP A 414 -24.48 -0.01 1.88
N GLN A 415 -23.82 1.02 2.39
CA GLN A 415 -23.26 1.04 3.73
C GLN A 415 -24.05 1.97 4.64
N GLU A 416 -24.54 1.42 5.74
CA GLU A 416 -24.92 2.21 6.91
C GLU A 416 -23.72 2.21 7.86
N PHE A 417 -23.01 3.33 7.95
CA PHE A 417 -21.77 3.45 8.72
C PHE A 417 -21.94 3.14 10.21
N ASP A 418 -23.15 3.28 10.76
CA ASP A 418 -23.46 3.03 12.17
C ASP A 418 -24.06 1.63 12.42
N SER A 419 -24.20 0.80 11.40
CA SER A 419 -24.78 -0.55 11.55
C SER A 419 -23.76 -1.54 12.12
N ALA A 420 -24.24 -2.48 12.94
CA ALA A 420 -23.40 -3.58 13.47
C ALA A 420 -22.74 -4.39 12.36
N LYS A 421 -23.39 -4.49 11.19
CA LYS A 421 -22.84 -5.14 9.99
C LYS A 421 -21.55 -4.47 9.51
N THR A 422 -21.57 -3.16 9.29
CA THR A 422 -20.39 -2.41 8.81
C THR A 422 -19.31 -2.35 9.89
N LEU A 423 -19.69 -2.14 11.14
CA LEU A 423 -18.76 -2.11 12.28
C LEU A 423 -18.07 -3.46 12.51
N SER A 424 -18.72 -4.58 12.18
CA SER A 424 -18.10 -5.92 12.28
C SER A 424 -16.89 -6.10 11.37
N ALA A 425 -16.82 -5.40 10.22
CA ALA A 425 -15.65 -5.41 9.36
C ALA A 425 -14.42 -4.79 10.04
N PHE A 426 -14.61 -3.70 10.79
CA PHE A 426 -13.53 -3.09 11.57
C PHE A 426 -13.07 -3.98 12.71
N ALA A 427 -14.00 -4.67 13.39
CA ALA A 427 -13.66 -5.64 14.42
C ALA A 427 -12.86 -6.83 13.86
N LEU A 428 -13.26 -7.40 12.72
CA LEU A 428 -12.49 -8.43 12.02
C LEU A 428 -11.09 -7.94 11.64
N ALA A 429 -11.00 -6.72 11.05
CA ALA A 429 -9.74 -6.13 10.65
C ALA A 429 -8.81 -5.89 11.84
N PHE A 430 -9.34 -5.46 12.97
CA PHE A 430 -8.58 -5.23 14.19
C PHE A 430 -8.00 -6.54 14.76
N VAL A 431 -8.79 -7.60 14.87
CA VAL A 431 -8.31 -8.91 15.32
C VAL A 431 -7.29 -9.49 14.35
N LEU A 432 -7.53 -9.40 13.05
CA LEU A 432 -6.58 -9.85 12.02
C LEU A 432 -5.26 -9.08 12.09
N PHE A 433 -5.31 -7.76 12.30
CA PHE A 433 -4.13 -6.92 12.49
C PHE A 433 -3.26 -7.40 13.65
N PHE A 434 -3.87 -7.68 14.82
CA PHE A 434 -3.12 -8.18 15.97
C PHE A 434 -2.53 -9.57 15.71
N LEU A 435 -3.27 -10.47 15.08
CA LEU A 435 -2.78 -11.79 14.73
C LEU A 435 -1.56 -11.73 13.81
N THR A 436 -1.65 -10.93 12.74
CA THR A 436 -0.53 -10.75 11.80
C THR A 436 0.64 -9.98 12.41
N LEU A 437 0.38 -9.01 13.29
CA LEU A 437 1.41 -8.29 14.03
C LEU A 437 2.21 -9.23 14.92
N ILE A 438 1.53 -10.11 15.68
CA ILE A 438 2.19 -11.10 16.56
C ILE A 438 3.07 -12.02 15.71
N LEU A 439 2.57 -12.55 14.59
CA LEU A 439 3.35 -13.39 13.68
C LEU A 439 4.58 -12.68 13.14
N ASN A 440 4.44 -11.42 12.70
CA ASN A 440 5.55 -10.64 12.19
C ASN A 440 6.59 -10.30 13.27
N VAL A 441 6.16 -9.98 14.49
CA VAL A 441 7.07 -9.73 15.63
C VAL A 441 7.85 -11.01 15.98
N ILE A 442 7.20 -12.17 15.98
CA ILE A 442 7.88 -13.46 16.20
C ILE A 442 8.93 -13.68 15.11
N ALA A 443 8.55 -13.51 13.83
CA ALA A 443 9.47 -13.68 12.70
C ALA A 443 10.69 -12.74 12.79
N LEU A 444 10.47 -11.45 13.08
CA LEU A 444 11.54 -10.47 13.22
C LEU A 444 12.47 -10.77 14.41
N ASN A 445 11.93 -11.23 15.52
CA ASN A 445 12.73 -11.61 16.69
C ASN A 445 13.59 -12.85 16.39
N MET A 446 13.08 -13.80 15.61
CA MET A 446 13.86 -14.95 15.14
C MET A 446 15.02 -14.50 14.26
N VAL A 447 14.79 -13.59 13.30
CA VAL A 447 15.86 -13.04 12.44
C VAL A 447 16.94 -12.34 13.28
N LYS A 448 16.54 -11.45 14.21
CA LYS A 448 17.50 -10.71 15.05
C LYS A 448 18.39 -11.61 15.89
N LYS A 449 17.79 -12.56 16.62
CA LYS A 449 18.51 -13.44 17.54
C LYS A 449 19.65 -14.22 16.88
N TYR A 450 19.57 -14.43 15.57
CA TYR A 450 20.53 -15.25 14.85
C TYR A 450 21.56 -14.44 14.07
N ARG A 451 21.24 -13.21 13.68
CA ARG A 451 22.26 -12.30 13.18
C ARG A 451 23.34 -12.05 14.23
N ASP A 452 22.92 -11.84 15.48
CA ASP A 452 23.82 -11.58 16.62
C ASP A 452 24.68 -12.80 17.03
N LEU A 453 24.41 -14.02 16.50
CA LEU A 453 25.19 -15.22 16.76
C LEU A 453 26.33 -15.43 15.75
N TYR A 454 26.29 -14.75 14.61
CA TYR A 454 27.27 -14.89 13.51
C TYR A 454 28.03 -13.57 13.19
N GLU A 455 27.68 -12.44 13.84
CA GLU A 455 28.51 -11.25 13.95
C GLU A 455 29.43 -11.37 15.20
#